data_a6c8245b83e15f9b83a158f21419dc57
#
_entry.id   a6c8245b83e15f9b83a158f21419dc57
#
_cell.length_a   1.000
_cell.length_b   1.000
_cell.length_c   1.000
_cell.angle_alpha   90.00
_cell.angle_beta   90.00
_cell.angle_gamma   90.00
#
_symmetry.space_group_name_H-M   'P 1'
#
loop_
_entity.id
_entity.type
_entity.pdbx_description
1 polymer ?
#
loop_
_entity_poly.entity_id
_entity_poly.type
_entity_poly.pdbx_seq_one_letter_code
_entity_poly.pdbx_strand_id
1 'polypeptide(L)'
;MGLTVGDESGNLNLGATVTRAEFTKLAVAASTSRDAVGDTVSVKPYPDVPQSHWAAPYIKAAVDLGLVQGDLHGNFNPGRSITLAEGVTIVLRLLGYQDSDFTGVWPSGQMAQYRALKLNEGVTAGQDSAMTRRDALYLFYNLMITKNKEGSYYLNVLEPTLSLVNAAGELDRVALINSAMEGPVVAAAGWQSSVPFDAGSATVYRNGAKSSLAAVQNQDVVYWSESMHTLWAYSDKITGTYEAASPSVTSPTSVTVAGKSYTIETTSAAYALSDLGGYQIGDSVTLLLGRSGGVAAVGEAVAADNLIYGVVTKVESTSYDDGKGGTYNARTVTVAGTDGGSYRYQTDNKSLDEGDLVRVNTDGDTIEVKRLTTSTLTGKMSNDGTKLGTYPLADDVQILDTYESCTPIRIYPDRLKGVKFDGNMVRFYALNAQGEISHLILNDVTGDLHQYGVITSVEELDLGTMMGISSSYTYDVGGQKLTFGSTNAIYNLKVGPCQIKMEGPNAVERLYNLSERKLDSVSGSTAVGTNNQKYTLSDNVAVYVYEGGEYQLSSLARISGGNYSLTGWYDKDESAGGRIRVIIAR
;
A
#
# COMPACT_ATOMS: atom_id res chain seq x y z
N MET A 1 -10.28 -1.90 12.52
CA MET A 1 -11.41 -1.70 13.45
C MET A 1 -12.50 -2.79 13.36
N GLY A 2 -12.59 -3.59 12.31
CA GLY A 2 -13.50 -4.74 12.24
C GLY A 2 -15.00 -4.43 12.45
N LEU A 3 -15.44 -3.21 12.14
CA LEU A 3 -16.83 -2.77 12.33
C LEU A 3 -17.84 -3.62 11.55
N THR A 4 -17.45 -4.15 10.40
CA THR A 4 -18.28 -5.04 9.61
C THR A 4 -17.44 -6.13 8.97
N VAL A 5 -17.98 -7.32 8.92
CA VAL A 5 -17.44 -8.46 8.20
C VAL A 5 -18.45 -8.91 7.14
N GLY A 6 -17.98 -9.50 6.03
CA GLY A 6 -18.85 -10.12 5.05
C GLY A 6 -19.56 -11.37 5.59
N ASP A 7 -20.41 -11.96 4.78
CA ASP A 7 -20.92 -13.32 5.00
C ASP A 7 -19.79 -14.36 4.85
N GLU A 8 -20.10 -15.64 5.00
CA GLU A 8 -19.13 -16.75 4.87
C GLU A 8 -18.39 -16.77 3.52
N SER A 9 -18.92 -16.09 2.51
CA SER A 9 -18.30 -15.90 1.19
C SER A 9 -17.61 -14.54 1.04
N GLY A 10 -17.53 -13.72 2.11
CA GLY A 10 -16.92 -12.39 2.11
C GLY A 10 -17.80 -11.29 1.49
N ASN A 11 -19.06 -11.55 1.13
CA ASN A 11 -19.94 -10.55 0.54
C ASN A 11 -20.53 -9.63 1.61
N LEU A 12 -20.42 -8.33 1.41
CA LEU A 12 -20.98 -7.32 2.33
C LEU A 12 -22.49 -7.11 2.19
N ASN A 13 -23.11 -7.65 1.14
CA ASN A 13 -24.57 -7.54 0.86
C ASN A 13 -25.09 -6.10 0.96
N LEU A 14 -24.39 -5.17 0.31
CA LEU A 14 -24.55 -3.71 0.48
C LEU A 14 -25.97 -3.17 0.20
N GLY A 15 -26.76 -3.89 -0.63
CA GLY A 15 -28.14 -3.51 -0.94
C GLY A 15 -29.18 -3.96 0.09
N ALA A 16 -28.82 -4.85 1.02
CA ALA A 16 -29.74 -5.30 2.07
C ALA A 16 -30.00 -4.20 3.09
N THR A 17 -31.22 -4.17 3.66
CA THR A 17 -31.56 -3.27 4.77
C THR A 17 -30.88 -3.70 6.05
N VAL A 18 -30.58 -2.75 6.92
CA VAL A 18 -30.00 -2.97 8.24
C VAL A 18 -31.09 -3.01 9.29
N THR A 19 -31.09 -4.04 10.13
CA THR A 19 -31.98 -4.11 11.28
C THR A 19 -31.50 -3.20 12.41
N ARG A 20 -32.39 -2.87 13.32
CA ARG A 20 -32.09 -2.05 14.51
C ARG A 20 -31.06 -2.73 15.43
N ALA A 21 -31.11 -4.07 15.55
CA ALA A 21 -30.11 -4.84 16.30
C ALA A 21 -28.73 -4.80 15.64
N GLU A 22 -28.64 -4.98 14.31
CA GLU A 22 -27.37 -4.92 13.58
C GLU A 22 -26.75 -3.53 13.67
N PHE A 23 -27.53 -2.47 13.47
CA PHE A 23 -27.05 -1.10 13.61
C PHE A 23 -26.56 -0.78 15.02
N THR A 24 -27.27 -1.29 16.05
CA THR A 24 -26.85 -1.12 17.44
C THR A 24 -25.52 -1.82 17.72
N LYS A 25 -25.30 -3.02 17.16
CA LYS A 25 -23.99 -3.69 17.25
C LYS A 25 -22.90 -2.83 16.61
N LEU A 26 -23.13 -2.27 15.40
CA LEU A 26 -22.18 -1.37 14.75
C LEU A 26 -21.88 -0.13 15.62
N ALA A 27 -22.90 0.47 16.22
CA ALA A 27 -22.73 1.65 17.07
C ALA A 27 -21.89 1.35 18.33
N VAL A 28 -22.11 0.20 18.97
CA VAL A 28 -21.31 -0.22 20.13
C VAL A 28 -19.88 -0.55 19.72
N ALA A 29 -19.68 -1.24 18.59
CA ALA A 29 -18.36 -1.50 18.03
C ALA A 29 -17.60 -0.23 17.64
N ALA A 30 -18.32 0.84 17.31
CA ALA A 30 -17.79 2.17 17.03
C ALA A 30 -17.71 3.06 18.30
N SER A 31 -17.87 2.54 19.49
CA SER A 31 -17.78 3.29 20.76
C SER A 31 -16.49 3.01 21.52
N THR A 32 -16.17 3.86 22.49
CA THR A 32 -15.04 3.66 23.41
C THR A 32 -15.22 2.46 24.35
N SER A 33 -16.43 1.89 24.41
CA SER A 33 -16.76 0.70 25.24
C SER A 33 -16.79 -0.60 24.42
N ARG A 34 -16.32 -0.60 23.18
CA ARG A 34 -16.35 -1.77 22.28
C ARG A 34 -15.74 -3.04 22.88
N ASP A 35 -14.62 -2.88 23.62
CA ASP A 35 -13.87 -4.00 24.19
C ASP A 35 -14.43 -4.47 25.55
N ALA A 36 -15.44 -3.78 26.09
CA ALA A 36 -16.07 -4.10 27.36
C ALA A 36 -17.37 -4.92 27.21
N VAL A 37 -17.78 -5.25 25.99
CA VAL A 37 -19.01 -6.01 25.74
C VAL A 37 -18.75 -7.50 25.97
N GLY A 38 -19.45 -8.09 26.96
CA GLY A 38 -19.38 -9.52 27.21
C GLY A 38 -20.21 -10.33 26.20
N ASP A 39 -19.99 -11.65 26.18
CA ASP A 39 -20.70 -12.56 25.27
C ASP A 39 -22.16 -12.83 25.68
N THR A 40 -22.50 -12.56 26.94
CA THR A 40 -23.83 -12.85 27.51
C THR A 40 -24.32 -11.71 28.40
N VAL A 41 -25.62 -11.68 28.68
CA VAL A 41 -26.25 -10.77 29.63
C VAL A 41 -26.95 -11.53 30.76
N SER A 42 -26.87 -11.03 31.98
CA SER A 42 -27.56 -11.60 33.15
C SER A 42 -29.05 -11.22 33.22
N VAL A 43 -29.42 -10.11 32.60
CA VAL A 43 -30.79 -9.58 32.55
C VAL A 43 -31.16 -9.21 31.15
N LYS A 44 -32.37 -9.59 30.70
CA LYS A 44 -32.86 -9.16 29.35
C LYS A 44 -32.95 -7.64 29.27
N PRO A 45 -32.41 -7.00 28.26
CA PRO A 45 -32.42 -5.54 28.14
C PRO A 45 -33.82 -4.97 27.85
N TYR A 46 -34.66 -5.72 27.12
CA TYR A 46 -36.04 -5.37 26.80
C TYR A 46 -36.95 -6.61 26.84
N PRO A 47 -38.29 -6.46 27.00
CA PRO A 47 -39.23 -7.58 27.01
C PRO A 47 -39.15 -8.47 25.76
N ASP A 48 -38.92 -7.87 24.58
CA ASP A 48 -38.83 -8.51 23.28
C ASP A 48 -37.41 -8.93 22.89
N VAL A 49 -36.41 -8.75 23.79
CA VAL A 49 -35.02 -9.16 23.60
C VAL A 49 -34.64 -10.18 24.67
N PRO A 50 -34.84 -11.49 24.47
CA PRO A 50 -34.43 -12.50 25.42
C PRO A 50 -32.91 -12.54 25.62
N GLN A 51 -32.44 -13.04 26.74
CA GLN A 51 -31.02 -13.16 27.07
C GLN A 51 -30.23 -13.98 26.04
N SER A 52 -30.89 -14.95 25.40
CA SER A 52 -30.33 -15.80 24.34
C SER A 52 -30.26 -15.11 22.95
N HIS A 53 -30.82 -13.90 22.82
CA HIS A 53 -30.75 -13.18 21.54
C HIS A 53 -29.30 -12.72 21.29
N TRP A 54 -28.76 -12.99 20.11
CA TRP A 54 -27.36 -12.69 19.76
C TRP A 54 -26.96 -11.21 19.99
N ALA A 55 -27.90 -10.29 19.85
CA ALA A 55 -27.66 -8.86 20.04
C ALA A 55 -27.90 -8.39 21.49
N ALA A 56 -28.34 -9.24 22.41
CA ALA A 56 -28.67 -8.82 23.78
C ALA A 56 -27.51 -8.11 24.50
N PRO A 57 -26.24 -8.57 24.41
CA PRO A 57 -25.11 -7.87 25.02
C PRO A 57 -24.90 -6.47 24.42
N TYR A 58 -24.99 -6.34 23.11
CA TYR A 58 -24.81 -5.05 22.41
C TYR A 58 -25.95 -4.08 22.71
N ILE A 59 -27.19 -4.56 22.75
CA ILE A 59 -28.36 -3.73 23.11
C ILE A 59 -28.24 -3.24 24.54
N LYS A 60 -27.83 -4.12 25.48
CA LYS A 60 -27.60 -3.71 26.88
C LYS A 60 -26.52 -2.65 26.98
N ALA A 61 -25.38 -2.85 26.34
CA ALA A 61 -24.29 -1.87 26.30
C ALA A 61 -24.75 -0.53 25.69
N ALA A 62 -25.49 -0.55 24.57
CA ALA A 62 -26.01 0.65 23.95
C ALA A 62 -27.01 1.42 24.82
N VAL A 63 -27.81 0.71 25.63
CA VAL A 63 -28.71 1.33 26.62
C VAL A 63 -27.91 1.98 27.74
N ASP A 64 -26.92 1.28 28.29
CA ASP A 64 -26.05 1.82 29.34
C ASP A 64 -25.26 3.04 28.91
N LEU A 65 -24.87 3.10 27.62
CA LEU A 65 -24.23 4.24 26.99
C LEU A 65 -25.21 5.36 26.60
N GLY A 66 -26.51 5.17 26.79
CA GLY A 66 -27.53 6.14 26.37
C GLY A 66 -27.69 6.30 24.85
N LEU A 67 -27.15 5.36 24.03
CA LEU A 67 -27.19 5.43 22.56
C LEU A 67 -28.56 5.09 22.00
N VAL A 68 -29.30 4.19 22.64
CA VAL A 68 -30.60 3.68 22.18
C VAL A 68 -31.65 3.72 23.28
N GLN A 69 -32.90 3.80 22.88
CA GLN A 69 -34.06 3.74 23.78
C GLN A 69 -35.10 2.80 23.18
N GLY A 70 -35.98 2.22 24.01
CA GLY A 70 -37.13 1.45 23.55
C GLY A 70 -38.22 2.34 22.96
N ASP A 71 -39.23 1.71 22.37
CA ASP A 71 -40.44 2.40 21.91
C ASP A 71 -41.38 2.77 23.10
N LEU A 72 -42.49 3.43 22.80
CA LEU A 72 -43.47 3.85 23.80
C LEU A 72 -44.14 2.66 24.55
N HIS A 73 -44.04 1.44 24.04
CA HIS A 73 -44.54 0.21 24.64
C HIS A 73 -43.45 -0.52 25.43
N GLY A 74 -42.25 0.04 25.50
CA GLY A 74 -41.11 -0.54 26.18
C GLY A 74 -40.42 -1.69 25.43
N ASN A 75 -40.61 -1.83 24.13
CA ASN A 75 -39.95 -2.81 23.28
C ASN A 75 -38.77 -2.20 22.51
N PHE A 76 -37.78 -3.05 22.19
CA PHE A 76 -36.63 -2.65 21.37
C PHE A 76 -36.88 -2.83 19.85
N ASN A 77 -37.63 -3.83 19.46
CA ASN A 77 -37.92 -4.23 18.08
C ASN A 77 -36.62 -4.61 17.30
N PRO A 78 -35.83 -5.61 17.72
CA PRO A 78 -34.49 -5.89 17.20
C PRO A 78 -34.46 -6.23 15.71
N GLY A 79 -35.49 -6.93 15.19
CA GLY A 79 -35.60 -7.34 13.79
C GLY A 79 -36.15 -6.29 12.84
N ARG A 80 -36.66 -5.15 13.35
CA ARG A 80 -37.19 -4.07 12.52
C ARG A 80 -36.03 -3.34 11.81
N SER A 81 -36.22 -3.00 10.53
CA SER A 81 -35.28 -2.13 9.82
C SER A 81 -35.17 -0.77 10.51
N ILE A 82 -33.96 -0.24 10.64
CA ILE A 82 -33.72 1.09 11.22
C ILE A 82 -33.85 2.17 10.14
N THR A 83 -34.50 3.30 10.50
CA THR A 83 -34.58 4.46 9.62
C THR A 83 -33.31 5.32 9.69
N LEU A 84 -33.09 6.16 8.65
CA LEU A 84 -31.96 7.10 8.66
C LEU A 84 -32.03 8.04 9.88
N ALA A 85 -33.20 8.59 10.22
CA ALA A 85 -33.33 9.48 11.36
C ALA A 85 -32.96 8.82 12.70
N GLU A 86 -33.33 7.57 12.89
CA GLU A 86 -32.96 6.79 14.08
C GLU A 86 -31.44 6.52 14.12
N GLY A 87 -30.84 6.11 12.99
CA GLY A 87 -29.40 5.87 12.88
C GLY A 87 -28.58 7.13 13.09
N VAL A 88 -29.00 8.26 12.51
CA VAL A 88 -28.39 9.57 12.71
C VAL A 88 -28.44 9.98 14.19
N THR A 89 -29.55 9.75 14.88
CA THR A 89 -29.68 10.04 16.33
C THR A 89 -28.64 9.27 17.13
N ILE A 90 -28.44 7.99 16.84
CA ILE A 90 -27.43 7.15 17.51
C ILE A 90 -26.01 7.66 17.23
N VAL A 91 -25.71 7.99 15.98
CA VAL A 91 -24.39 8.52 15.56
C VAL A 91 -24.09 9.88 16.20
N LEU A 92 -25.08 10.77 16.31
CA LEU A 92 -24.90 12.05 17.00
C LEU A 92 -24.64 11.86 18.50
N ARG A 93 -25.27 10.87 19.14
CA ARG A 93 -24.97 10.51 20.55
C ARG A 93 -23.56 9.97 20.73
N LEU A 94 -23.04 9.19 19.78
CA LEU A 94 -21.62 8.81 19.76
C LEU A 94 -20.69 10.02 19.69
N LEU A 95 -21.06 11.05 18.92
CA LEU A 95 -20.33 12.33 18.84
C LEU A 95 -20.48 13.22 20.09
N GLY A 96 -21.23 12.78 21.11
CA GLY A 96 -21.42 13.50 22.38
C GLY A 96 -22.62 14.47 22.38
N TYR A 97 -23.46 14.50 21.34
CA TYR A 97 -24.67 15.30 21.32
C TYR A 97 -25.79 14.62 22.10
N GLN A 98 -26.57 15.42 22.81
CA GLN A 98 -27.73 14.99 23.57
C GLN A 98 -29.03 15.57 22.97
N ASP A 99 -30.17 15.01 23.31
CA ASP A 99 -31.46 15.49 22.80
C ASP A 99 -31.72 16.97 23.15
N SER A 100 -31.19 17.45 24.27
CA SER A 100 -31.22 18.86 24.68
C SER A 100 -30.41 19.83 23.80
N ASP A 101 -29.53 19.34 22.96
CA ASP A 101 -28.72 20.17 22.05
C ASP A 101 -29.51 20.56 20.78
N PHE A 102 -30.67 19.94 20.58
CA PHE A 102 -31.46 20.13 19.37
C PHE A 102 -32.73 20.92 19.64
N THR A 103 -33.06 21.81 18.74
CA THR A 103 -34.33 22.58 18.78
C THR A 103 -35.33 21.98 17.80
N GLY A 104 -36.64 22.14 18.10
CA GLY A 104 -37.72 21.64 17.26
C GLY A 104 -38.14 20.21 17.60
N VAL A 105 -39.07 19.69 16.78
CA VAL A 105 -39.58 18.32 16.94
C VAL A 105 -38.63 17.34 16.29
N TRP A 106 -38.35 16.24 17.02
CA TRP A 106 -37.53 15.14 16.47
C TRP A 106 -38.14 14.66 15.12
N PRO A 107 -37.32 14.41 14.08
CA PRO A 107 -35.84 14.41 14.04
C PRO A 107 -35.26 15.69 13.41
N SER A 108 -35.98 16.80 13.33
CA SER A 108 -35.60 18.00 12.53
C SER A 108 -34.22 18.54 12.94
N GLY A 109 -33.99 18.70 14.24
CA GLY A 109 -32.70 19.21 14.77
C GLY A 109 -31.54 18.24 14.49
N GLN A 110 -31.74 16.94 14.68
CA GLN A 110 -30.77 15.89 14.40
C GLN A 110 -30.40 15.86 12.91
N MET A 111 -31.40 15.97 12.02
CA MET A 111 -31.18 15.97 10.57
C MET A 111 -30.48 17.26 10.10
N ALA A 112 -30.70 18.38 10.77
CA ALA A 112 -29.96 19.62 10.50
C ALA A 112 -28.47 19.45 10.87
N GLN A 113 -28.18 18.90 12.07
CA GLN A 113 -26.82 18.65 12.54
C GLN A 113 -26.10 17.60 11.68
N TYR A 114 -26.79 16.54 11.25
CA TYR A 114 -26.32 15.53 10.32
C TYR A 114 -25.75 16.14 9.02
N ARG A 115 -26.46 17.14 8.46
CA ARG A 115 -25.99 17.86 7.26
C ARG A 115 -24.85 18.82 7.58
N ALA A 116 -24.93 19.54 8.71
CA ALA A 116 -23.91 20.49 9.13
C ALA A 116 -22.55 19.82 9.37
N LEU A 117 -22.57 18.59 9.88
CA LEU A 117 -21.38 17.79 10.11
C LEU A 117 -20.94 16.96 8.87
N LYS A 118 -21.61 17.12 7.73
CA LYS A 118 -21.36 16.35 6.49
C LYS A 118 -21.44 14.83 6.66
N LEU A 119 -22.18 14.35 7.64
CA LEU A 119 -22.42 12.92 7.85
C LEU A 119 -23.24 12.28 6.72
N ASN A 120 -23.83 13.09 5.85
CA ASN A 120 -24.66 12.69 4.72
C ASN A 120 -23.87 12.30 3.46
N GLU A 121 -22.57 12.44 3.44
CA GLU A 121 -21.78 12.11 2.25
C GLU A 121 -21.90 10.62 1.90
N GLY A 122 -22.33 10.30 0.68
CA GLY A 122 -22.52 8.92 0.20
C GLY A 122 -23.78 8.20 0.73
N VAL A 123 -24.53 8.78 1.68
CA VAL A 123 -25.78 8.21 2.21
C VAL A 123 -26.94 8.58 1.30
N THR A 124 -27.71 7.59 0.85
CA THR A 124 -28.82 7.77 -0.11
C THR A 124 -30.20 7.62 0.49
N ALA A 125 -30.30 7.03 1.69
CA ALA A 125 -31.58 6.85 2.39
C ALA A 125 -32.26 8.18 2.71
N GLY A 126 -33.56 8.24 2.52
CA GLY A 126 -34.40 9.35 3.00
C GLY A 126 -34.59 9.29 4.52
N GLN A 127 -34.93 10.42 5.15
CA GLN A 127 -35.07 10.58 6.60
C GLN A 127 -35.84 9.43 7.27
N ASP A 128 -37.02 9.10 6.73
CA ASP A 128 -37.94 8.11 7.29
C ASP A 128 -37.82 6.73 6.59
N SER A 129 -36.84 6.59 5.71
CA SER A 129 -36.60 5.37 4.96
C SER A 129 -35.66 4.43 5.72
N ALA A 130 -35.84 3.13 5.53
CA ALA A 130 -34.91 2.12 6.03
C ALA A 130 -33.53 2.30 5.37
N MET A 131 -32.47 2.27 6.16
CA MET A 131 -31.10 2.30 5.65
C MET A 131 -30.69 0.95 5.08
N THR A 132 -29.92 0.98 3.99
CA THR A 132 -29.20 -0.18 3.49
C THR A 132 -27.86 -0.34 4.26
N ARG A 133 -27.22 -1.52 4.14
CA ARG A 133 -25.88 -1.76 4.68
C ARG A 133 -24.86 -0.75 4.11
N ARG A 134 -25.02 -0.34 2.84
CA ARG A 134 -24.23 0.71 2.22
C ARG A 134 -24.40 2.06 2.93
N ASP A 135 -25.64 2.49 3.18
CA ASP A 135 -25.90 3.76 3.87
C ASP A 135 -25.30 3.76 5.28
N ALA A 136 -25.45 2.63 6.02
CA ALA A 136 -24.86 2.49 7.34
C ALA A 136 -23.32 2.57 7.30
N LEU A 137 -22.66 1.94 6.32
CA LEU A 137 -21.20 2.01 6.17
C LEU A 137 -20.72 3.43 5.89
N TYR A 138 -21.39 4.16 4.98
CA TYR A 138 -21.04 5.57 4.74
C TYR A 138 -21.26 6.42 5.98
N LEU A 139 -22.35 6.22 6.70
CA LEU A 139 -22.63 6.98 7.93
C LEU A 139 -21.56 6.74 9.01
N PHE A 140 -21.13 5.50 9.22
CA PHE A 140 -20.04 5.19 10.14
C PHE A 140 -18.67 5.66 9.64
N TYR A 141 -18.39 5.59 8.34
CA TYR A 141 -17.17 6.17 7.78
C TYR A 141 -17.10 7.68 8.03
N ASN A 142 -18.19 8.39 7.76
CA ASN A 142 -18.28 9.84 7.97
C ASN A 142 -18.14 10.18 9.48
N LEU A 143 -18.73 9.37 10.36
CA LEU A 143 -18.55 9.49 11.81
C LEU A 143 -17.07 9.49 12.20
N MET A 144 -16.27 8.55 11.65
CA MET A 144 -14.86 8.39 12.03
C MET A 144 -14.03 9.64 11.73
N ILE A 145 -14.30 10.33 10.63
CA ILE A 145 -13.57 11.52 10.19
C ILE A 145 -14.25 12.85 10.59
N THR A 146 -15.30 12.78 11.39
CA THR A 146 -16.04 13.96 11.88
C THR A 146 -15.54 14.35 13.28
N LYS A 147 -15.54 15.64 13.58
CA LYS A 147 -15.26 16.15 14.93
C LYS A 147 -16.45 15.91 15.85
N ASN A 148 -16.16 15.40 17.03
CA ASN A 148 -17.14 15.29 18.11
C ASN A 148 -17.52 16.68 18.65
N LYS A 149 -18.47 16.74 19.58
CA LYS A 149 -18.92 18.00 20.20
C LYS A 149 -17.80 18.79 20.89
N GLU A 150 -16.74 18.11 21.32
CA GLU A 150 -15.57 18.71 21.98
C GLU A 150 -14.51 19.20 20.97
N GLY A 151 -14.71 18.97 19.67
CA GLY A 151 -13.82 19.45 18.61
C GLY A 151 -12.71 18.50 18.20
N SER A 152 -12.65 17.28 18.77
CA SER A 152 -11.68 16.24 18.42
C SER A 152 -12.24 15.30 17.35
N TYR A 153 -11.42 14.90 16.37
CA TYR A 153 -11.82 13.89 15.39
C TYR A 153 -12.17 12.57 16.07
N TYR A 154 -13.33 12.00 15.77
CA TYR A 154 -13.89 10.86 16.50
C TYR A 154 -12.99 9.63 16.45
N LEU A 155 -12.38 9.32 15.30
CA LEU A 155 -11.44 8.22 15.19
C LEU A 155 -10.21 8.37 16.10
N ASN A 156 -9.70 9.60 16.27
CA ASN A 156 -8.59 9.87 17.19
C ASN A 156 -9.01 9.75 18.69
N VAL A 157 -10.32 9.91 18.99
CA VAL A 157 -10.86 9.64 20.33
C VAL A 157 -10.94 8.12 20.58
N LEU A 158 -11.29 7.35 19.57
CA LEU A 158 -11.35 5.88 19.65
C LEU A 158 -9.96 5.24 19.75
N GLU A 159 -8.97 5.84 19.09
CA GLU A 159 -7.59 5.36 19.03
C GLU A 159 -6.62 6.46 19.51
N PRO A 160 -6.61 6.78 20.82
CA PRO A 160 -5.91 7.96 21.32
C PRO A 160 -4.38 7.89 21.18
N THR A 161 -3.84 6.70 21.03
CA THR A 161 -2.39 6.47 20.80
C THR A 161 -1.98 6.62 19.33
N LEU A 162 -2.97 6.65 18.41
CA LEU A 162 -2.76 6.73 16.97
C LEU A 162 -3.42 8.01 16.46
N SER A 163 -2.65 8.90 15.85
CA SER A 163 -3.21 10.10 15.19
C SER A 163 -3.68 9.75 13.78
N LEU A 164 -4.82 9.05 13.66
CA LEU A 164 -5.33 8.49 12.40
C LEU A 164 -6.03 9.52 11.51
N VAL A 165 -6.43 10.67 12.04
CA VAL A 165 -6.98 11.79 11.27
C VAL A 165 -6.14 13.02 11.55
N ASN A 166 -5.61 13.64 10.51
CA ASN A 166 -4.77 14.83 10.61
C ASN A 166 -5.59 16.10 10.90
N ALA A 167 -4.92 17.23 11.13
CA ALA A 167 -5.55 18.52 11.45
C ALA A 167 -6.48 19.04 10.32
N ALA A 168 -6.27 18.61 9.08
CA ALA A 168 -7.11 18.95 7.92
C ALA A 168 -8.37 18.07 7.81
N GLY A 169 -8.50 17.04 8.65
CA GLY A 169 -9.63 16.08 8.60
C GLY A 169 -9.41 14.93 7.62
N GLU A 170 -8.19 14.73 7.17
CA GLU A 170 -7.86 13.65 6.25
C GLU A 170 -7.43 12.41 7.02
N LEU A 171 -7.91 11.25 6.57
CA LEU A 171 -7.54 9.96 7.15
C LEU A 171 -6.10 9.60 6.78
N ASP A 172 -5.25 9.38 7.77
CA ASP A 172 -3.93 8.78 7.57
C ASP A 172 -4.08 7.28 7.28
N ARG A 173 -4.17 6.96 6.00
CA ARG A 173 -4.36 5.58 5.53
C ARG A 173 -3.16 4.70 5.85
N VAL A 174 -1.95 5.26 5.87
CA VAL A 174 -0.72 4.51 6.17
C VAL A 174 -0.71 4.12 7.64
N ALA A 175 -0.97 5.08 8.54
CA ALA A 175 -1.09 4.80 9.97
C ALA A 175 -2.22 3.79 10.26
N LEU A 176 -3.37 3.92 9.58
CA LEU A 176 -4.50 3.00 9.72
C LEU A 176 -4.13 1.56 9.28
N ILE A 177 -3.50 1.41 8.12
CA ILE A 177 -3.04 0.10 7.63
C ILE A 177 -2.02 -0.48 8.61
N ASN A 178 -1.03 0.30 9.03
CA ASN A 178 -0.01 -0.15 9.98
C ASN A 178 -0.61 -0.58 11.32
N SER A 179 -1.65 0.10 11.81
CA SER A 179 -2.34 -0.29 13.06
C SER A 179 -3.14 -1.60 12.94
N ALA A 180 -3.55 -1.96 11.73
CA ALA A 180 -4.29 -3.19 11.45
C ALA A 180 -3.38 -4.38 11.10
N MET A 181 -2.07 -4.16 10.95
CA MET A 181 -1.11 -5.22 10.65
C MET A 181 -0.75 -6.00 11.92
N GLU A 182 -0.90 -7.30 11.85
CA GLU A 182 -0.46 -8.30 12.83
C GLU A 182 0.80 -9.04 12.34
N GLY A 183 1.48 -9.74 13.24
CA GLY A 183 2.73 -10.44 12.94
C GLY A 183 3.95 -9.70 13.49
N PRO A 184 5.14 -9.86 12.88
CA PRO A 184 5.39 -10.56 11.64
C PRO A 184 5.67 -12.06 11.78
N VAL A 185 5.68 -12.75 10.63
CA VAL A 185 6.27 -14.08 10.44
C VAL A 185 7.34 -13.99 9.35
N VAL A 186 8.41 -14.76 9.49
CA VAL A 186 9.41 -14.89 8.41
C VAL A 186 8.96 -15.97 7.44
N ALA A 187 8.93 -15.65 6.17
CA ALA A 187 8.56 -16.60 5.13
C ALA A 187 9.64 -17.70 5.02
N ALA A 188 9.26 -18.93 5.33
CA ALA A 188 10.00 -20.17 5.19
C ALA A 188 9.04 -21.25 4.71
N ALA A 189 9.49 -22.48 4.51
CA ALA A 189 8.58 -23.57 4.11
C ALA A 189 7.40 -23.69 5.09
N GLY A 190 6.18 -23.58 4.58
CA GLY A 190 4.93 -23.71 5.37
C GLY A 190 4.55 -22.50 6.23
N TRP A 191 5.16 -21.34 6.05
CA TRP A 191 4.86 -20.10 6.81
C TRP A 191 3.38 -19.71 6.78
N GLN A 192 2.66 -20.06 5.71
CA GLN A 192 1.23 -19.73 5.54
C GLN A 192 0.36 -20.27 6.68
N SER A 193 0.78 -21.36 7.34
CA SER A 193 0.06 -21.92 8.48
C SER A 193 0.07 -21.02 9.73
N SER A 194 0.94 -20.02 9.77
CA SER A 194 0.99 -19.00 10.85
C SER A 194 0.02 -17.86 10.66
N VAL A 195 -0.64 -17.78 9.49
CA VAL A 195 -1.66 -16.77 9.17
C VAL A 195 -3.04 -17.32 9.57
N PRO A 196 -3.91 -16.54 10.26
CA PRO A 196 -5.18 -17.04 10.80
C PRO A 196 -6.28 -17.25 9.74
N PHE A 197 -5.99 -17.05 8.45
CA PHE A 197 -6.91 -17.25 7.32
C PHE A 197 -6.20 -17.91 6.14
N ASP A 198 -6.98 -18.29 5.10
CA ASP A 198 -6.41 -18.86 3.89
C ASP A 198 -5.58 -17.84 3.11
N ALA A 199 -4.25 -17.97 3.18
CA ALA A 199 -3.31 -17.11 2.48
C ALA A 199 -3.48 -17.14 0.95
N GLY A 200 -4.01 -18.24 0.38
CA GLY A 200 -4.22 -18.41 -1.06
C GLY A 200 -5.28 -17.47 -1.64
N SER A 201 -6.23 -17.04 -0.83
CA SER A 201 -7.33 -16.13 -1.21
C SER A 201 -7.05 -14.66 -0.83
N ALA A 202 -5.92 -14.38 -0.16
CA ALA A 202 -5.58 -13.05 0.33
C ALA A 202 -5.17 -12.08 -0.80
N THR A 203 -5.40 -10.79 -0.58
CA THR A 203 -4.71 -9.74 -1.33
C THR A 203 -3.28 -9.63 -0.83
N VAL A 204 -2.30 -9.68 -1.75
CA VAL A 204 -0.88 -9.65 -1.39
C VAL A 204 -0.24 -8.37 -1.89
N TYR A 205 0.51 -7.72 -1.01
CA TYR A 205 1.42 -6.63 -1.35
C TYR A 205 2.86 -7.06 -1.01
N ARG A 206 3.82 -6.75 -1.88
CA ARG A 206 5.25 -6.94 -1.60
C ARG A 206 5.98 -5.64 -1.84
N ASN A 207 6.70 -5.16 -0.82
CA ASN A 207 7.39 -3.87 -0.82
C ASN A 207 6.47 -2.70 -1.27
N GLY A 208 5.22 -2.68 -0.76
CA GLY A 208 4.22 -1.67 -1.08
C GLY A 208 3.50 -1.83 -2.43
N ALA A 209 3.96 -2.71 -3.31
CA ALA A 209 3.31 -2.97 -4.60
C ALA A 209 2.37 -4.19 -4.52
N LYS A 210 1.24 -4.13 -5.24
CA LYS A 210 0.33 -5.28 -5.37
C LYS A 210 1.06 -6.45 -6.03
N SER A 211 0.89 -7.63 -5.48
CA SER A 211 1.67 -8.82 -5.83
C SER A 211 0.82 -10.09 -5.72
N SER A 212 1.45 -11.25 -5.70
CA SER A 212 0.82 -12.56 -5.52
C SER A 212 1.49 -13.34 -4.39
N LEU A 213 0.80 -14.36 -3.88
CA LEU A 213 1.37 -15.23 -2.86
C LEU A 213 2.64 -15.94 -3.34
N ALA A 214 2.70 -16.31 -4.62
CA ALA A 214 3.88 -16.91 -5.24
C ALA A 214 5.10 -15.98 -5.30
N ALA A 215 4.87 -14.67 -5.16
CA ALA A 215 5.94 -13.67 -5.14
C ALA A 215 6.62 -13.53 -3.77
N VAL A 216 6.01 -14.05 -2.71
CA VAL A 216 6.60 -14.06 -1.37
C VAL A 216 7.72 -15.10 -1.34
N GLN A 217 8.93 -14.65 -1.02
CA GLN A 217 10.13 -15.47 -1.06
C GLN A 217 10.61 -15.85 0.33
N ASN A 218 11.51 -16.85 0.37
CA ASN A 218 12.19 -17.23 1.60
C ASN A 218 12.86 -16.02 2.26
N GLN A 219 12.71 -15.90 3.58
CA GLN A 219 13.18 -14.77 4.39
C GLN A 219 12.51 -13.40 4.09
N ASP A 220 11.39 -13.34 3.38
CA ASP A 220 10.55 -12.15 3.44
C ASP A 220 9.90 -12.04 4.82
N VAL A 221 9.72 -10.81 5.30
CA VAL A 221 9.02 -10.51 6.55
C VAL A 221 7.56 -10.24 6.23
N VAL A 222 6.65 -11.10 6.69
CA VAL A 222 5.24 -11.04 6.31
C VAL A 222 4.37 -10.62 7.49
N TYR A 223 3.58 -9.58 7.29
CA TYR A 223 2.49 -9.13 8.17
C TYR A 223 1.16 -9.47 7.52
N TRP A 224 0.10 -9.52 8.33
CA TRP A 224 -1.25 -9.78 7.84
C TRP A 224 -2.29 -8.93 8.55
N SER A 225 -3.46 -8.87 7.96
CA SER A 225 -4.66 -8.39 8.63
C SER A 225 -5.82 -9.32 8.26
N GLU A 226 -6.39 -9.98 9.26
CA GLU A 226 -7.54 -10.85 9.07
C GLU A 226 -8.75 -10.05 8.56
N SER A 227 -9.02 -8.89 9.17
CA SER A 227 -10.17 -8.04 8.82
C SER A 227 -10.07 -7.47 7.40
N MET A 228 -8.86 -7.24 6.87
CA MET A 228 -8.62 -6.77 5.51
C MET A 228 -8.37 -7.90 4.52
N HIS A 229 -8.23 -9.13 5.00
CA HIS A 229 -7.87 -10.32 4.24
C HIS A 229 -6.64 -10.08 3.36
N THR A 230 -5.59 -9.50 3.95
CA THR A 230 -4.44 -8.94 3.23
C THR A 230 -3.13 -9.38 3.88
N LEU A 231 -2.14 -9.62 3.03
CA LEU A 231 -0.76 -9.92 3.39
C LEU A 231 0.16 -8.81 2.88
N TRP A 232 1.14 -8.40 3.69
CA TRP A 232 2.21 -7.48 3.31
C TRP A 232 3.55 -8.14 3.55
N ALA A 233 4.33 -8.36 2.49
CA ALA A 233 5.67 -8.92 2.53
C ALA A 233 6.71 -7.81 2.30
N TYR A 234 7.77 -7.84 3.11
CA TYR A 234 8.92 -6.93 3.02
C TYR A 234 10.17 -7.76 2.80
N SER A 235 10.98 -7.41 1.81
CA SER A 235 12.12 -8.19 1.38
C SER A 235 13.48 -7.55 1.69
N ASP A 236 13.50 -6.37 2.32
CA ASP A 236 14.73 -5.66 2.61
C ASP A 236 15.57 -6.40 3.63
N LYS A 237 16.86 -6.58 3.30
CA LYS A 237 17.81 -7.31 4.10
C LYS A 237 19.10 -6.53 4.22
N ILE A 238 19.75 -6.61 5.38
CA ILE A 238 21.04 -5.99 5.63
C ILE A 238 21.99 -7.08 6.08
N THR A 239 23.00 -7.35 5.28
CA THR A 239 24.06 -8.31 5.63
C THR A 239 25.34 -7.56 5.97
N GLY A 240 25.94 -7.89 7.09
CA GLY A 240 27.19 -7.28 7.53
C GLY A 240 27.60 -7.74 8.92
N THR A 241 28.75 -7.20 9.39
CA THR A 241 29.23 -7.48 10.73
C THR A 241 28.33 -6.82 11.77
N TYR A 242 27.93 -7.55 12.80
CA TYR A 242 27.26 -7.03 13.98
C TYR A 242 28.29 -6.29 14.84
N GLU A 243 28.26 -4.95 14.85
CA GLU A 243 29.31 -4.09 15.41
C GLU A 243 29.01 -3.65 16.83
N ALA A 244 27.75 -3.34 17.13
CA ALA A 244 27.33 -2.80 18.42
C ALA A 244 25.85 -3.03 18.72
N ALA A 245 25.50 -3.03 20.00
CA ALA A 245 24.11 -3.03 20.49
C ALA A 245 23.89 -1.84 21.43
N SER A 246 22.72 -1.23 21.37
CA SER A 246 22.31 -0.12 22.24
C SER A 246 20.94 -0.39 22.85
N PRO A 247 20.71 -0.05 24.14
CA PRO A 247 21.66 0.53 25.10
C PRO A 247 22.70 -0.48 25.63
N SER A 248 22.49 -1.77 25.45
CA SER A 248 23.42 -2.85 25.84
C SER A 248 23.13 -4.13 25.08
N VAL A 249 24.10 -5.05 25.06
CA VAL A 249 23.93 -6.40 24.50
C VAL A 249 22.94 -7.26 25.28
N THR A 250 22.68 -6.95 26.54
CA THR A 250 21.75 -7.72 27.39
C THR A 250 20.27 -7.39 27.04
N SER A 251 20.00 -6.18 26.58
CA SER A 251 18.65 -5.75 26.20
C SER A 251 18.71 -4.73 25.07
N PRO A 252 19.04 -5.19 23.85
CA PRO A 252 19.20 -4.30 22.71
C PRO A 252 17.84 -3.80 22.20
N THR A 253 17.75 -2.49 21.98
CA THR A 253 16.63 -1.84 21.27
C THR A 253 17.05 -1.36 19.88
N SER A 254 18.37 -1.31 19.63
CA SER A 254 18.94 -1.07 18.31
C SER A 254 20.29 -1.76 18.20
N VAL A 255 20.69 -2.05 16.97
CA VAL A 255 21.99 -2.68 16.65
C VAL A 255 22.66 -1.96 15.50
N THR A 256 23.99 -1.97 15.49
CA THR A 256 24.79 -1.44 14.37
C THR A 256 25.29 -2.62 13.55
N VAL A 257 24.93 -2.61 12.25
CA VAL A 257 25.36 -3.60 11.26
C VAL A 257 25.76 -2.88 9.99
N ALA A 258 26.89 -3.25 9.43
CA ALA A 258 27.46 -2.63 8.23
C ALA A 258 27.54 -1.09 8.35
N GLY A 259 28.00 -0.60 9.51
CA GLY A 259 28.22 0.83 9.82
C GLY A 259 26.94 1.67 9.96
N LYS A 260 25.75 1.05 10.07
CA LYS A 260 24.48 1.76 10.26
C LYS A 260 23.69 1.16 11.42
N SER A 261 23.06 2.03 12.22
CA SER A 261 22.19 1.63 13.32
C SER A 261 20.77 1.36 12.83
N TYR A 262 20.19 0.25 13.30
CA TYR A 262 18.83 -0.20 13.03
C TYR A 262 18.09 -0.43 14.34
N THR A 263 16.90 0.13 14.49
CA THR A 263 16.01 -0.16 15.61
C THR A 263 15.49 -1.59 15.52
N ILE A 264 15.27 -2.24 16.66
CA ILE A 264 14.70 -3.58 16.69
C ILE A 264 13.17 -3.47 16.80
N GLU A 265 12.46 -4.19 15.94
CA GLU A 265 11.00 -4.13 15.85
C GLU A 265 10.33 -5.24 16.69
N THR A 266 10.99 -6.39 16.85
CA THR A 266 10.40 -7.56 17.52
C THR A 266 11.23 -8.03 18.71
N THR A 267 10.55 -8.65 19.69
CA THR A 267 11.21 -9.26 20.84
C THR A 267 12.06 -10.46 20.46
N SER A 268 11.68 -11.21 19.41
CA SER A 268 12.45 -12.33 18.89
C SER A 268 13.77 -11.89 18.27
N ALA A 269 13.77 -10.78 17.52
CA ALA A 269 15.01 -10.21 17.00
C ALA A 269 15.90 -9.64 18.11
N ALA A 270 15.30 -8.97 19.12
CA ALA A 270 16.04 -8.51 20.28
C ALA A 270 16.72 -9.66 21.03
N TYR A 271 16.01 -10.77 21.23
CA TYR A 271 16.58 -11.97 21.86
C TYR A 271 17.70 -12.56 21.01
N ALA A 272 17.51 -12.73 19.70
CA ALA A 272 18.51 -13.31 18.81
C ALA A 272 19.85 -12.52 18.80
N LEU A 273 19.77 -11.18 18.95
CA LEU A 273 20.90 -10.25 18.95
C LEU A 273 21.40 -9.87 20.35
N SER A 274 20.82 -10.47 21.40
CA SER A 274 21.26 -10.27 22.78
C SER A 274 22.43 -11.22 23.12
N ASP A 275 23.05 -11.00 24.29
CA ASP A 275 24.07 -11.89 24.85
C ASP A 275 23.58 -13.33 25.16
N LEU A 276 22.24 -13.52 25.19
CA LEU A 276 21.58 -14.82 25.34
C LEU A 276 21.21 -15.45 23.99
N GLY A 277 21.32 -14.70 22.90
CA GLY A 277 20.97 -15.15 21.57
C GLY A 277 22.09 -15.84 20.82
N GLY A 278 21.79 -16.24 19.58
CA GLY A 278 22.75 -16.98 18.73
C GLY A 278 23.80 -16.13 18.05
N TYR A 279 23.68 -14.79 18.06
CA TYR A 279 24.58 -13.88 17.35
C TYR A 279 25.30 -12.95 18.34
N GLN A 280 26.60 -12.84 18.19
CA GLN A 280 27.47 -12.04 19.04
C GLN A 280 28.10 -10.88 18.24
N ILE A 281 28.54 -9.82 18.96
CA ILE A 281 29.30 -8.73 18.32
C ILE A 281 30.55 -9.33 17.66
N GLY A 282 30.74 -9.01 16.39
CA GLY A 282 31.77 -9.56 15.51
C GLY A 282 31.24 -10.58 14.50
N ASP A 283 30.05 -11.15 14.71
CA ASP A 283 29.49 -12.12 13.79
C ASP A 283 28.95 -11.44 12.51
N SER A 284 29.00 -12.17 11.40
CA SER A 284 28.28 -11.78 10.20
C SER A 284 26.79 -12.14 10.34
N VAL A 285 25.90 -11.17 10.21
CA VAL A 285 24.47 -11.34 10.38
C VAL A 285 23.70 -10.82 9.18
N THR A 286 22.52 -11.39 8.92
CA THR A 286 21.55 -10.86 7.98
C THR A 286 20.32 -10.39 8.74
N LEU A 287 20.14 -9.08 8.84
CA LEU A 287 18.94 -8.47 9.41
C LEU A 287 17.81 -8.48 8.37
N LEU A 288 16.66 -9.02 8.73
CA LEU A 288 15.44 -8.96 7.94
C LEU A 288 14.62 -7.77 8.42
N LEU A 289 14.40 -6.80 7.54
CA LEU A 289 13.73 -5.55 7.91
C LEU A 289 12.22 -5.68 7.75
N GLY A 290 11.51 -5.17 8.74
CA GLY A 290 10.05 -5.13 8.78
C GLY A 290 9.47 -3.88 8.14
N ARG A 291 8.18 -3.70 8.34
CA ARG A 291 7.36 -2.60 7.77
C ARG A 291 7.84 -1.19 8.10
N SER A 292 8.51 -1.02 9.23
CA SER A 292 9.07 0.27 9.69
C SER A 292 10.54 0.47 9.28
N GLY A 293 11.14 -0.52 8.58
CA GLY A 293 12.58 -0.56 8.33
C GLY A 293 13.41 -0.96 9.56
N GLY A 294 12.76 -1.38 10.64
CA GLY A 294 13.39 -1.95 11.82
C GLY A 294 13.66 -3.45 11.65
N VAL A 295 14.50 -4.01 12.53
CA VAL A 295 14.86 -5.43 12.52
C VAL A 295 13.69 -6.25 13.03
N ALA A 296 13.02 -6.96 12.15
CA ALA A 296 11.91 -7.85 12.48
C ALA A 296 12.39 -9.27 12.82
N ALA A 297 13.49 -9.71 12.20
CA ALA A 297 14.12 -11.00 12.48
C ALA A 297 15.60 -10.97 12.07
N VAL A 298 16.35 -11.98 12.52
CA VAL A 298 17.69 -12.26 12.01
C VAL A 298 17.56 -13.51 11.14
N GLY A 299 17.92 -13.35 9.87
CA GLY A 299 17.94 -14.43 8.91
C GLY A 299 19.22 -15.25 9.00
N GLU A 300 19.16 -16.48 8.51
CA GLU A 300 20.36 -17.22 8.21
C GLU A 300 21.16 -16.49 7.12
N ALA A 301 22.49 -16.57 7.17
CA ALA A 301 23.31 -16.14 6.04
C ALA A 301 22.75 -16.79 4.77
N VAL A 302 22.47 -16.00 3.73
CA VAL A 302 21.78 -16.49 2.53
C VAL A 302 22.58 -17.63 1.91
N ALA A 303 22.20 -18.86 2.23
CA ALA A 303 22.86 -20.08 1.85
C ALA A 303 21.99 -20.91 0.89
N ALA A 304 21.67 -20.41 -0.29
CA ALA A 304 21.18 -21.28 -1.34
C ALA A 304 21.82 -20.97 -2.71
N ASP A 305 22.01 -19.69 -3.05
CA ASP A 305 22.88 -19.27 -4.15
C ASP A 305 23.70 -18.09 -3.61
N ASN A 306 24.99 -18.34 -3.35
CA ASN A 306 25.92 -17.34 -2.84
C ASN A 306 26.18 -16.19 -3.85
N LEU A 307 25.34 -16.08 -4.89
CA LEU A 307 25.45 -15.11 -5.97
C LEU A 307 24.21 -14.25 -6.06
N ILE A 308 24.35 -12.97 -5.72
CA ILE A 308 23.29 -11.96 -5.93
C ILE A 308 23.64 -11.17 -7.18
N TYR A 309 22.74 -11.12 -8.13
CA TYR A 309 22.81 -10.20 -9.27
C TYR A 309 21.92 -8.99 -8.99
N GLY A 310 22.39 -7.79 -9.32
CA GLY A 310 21.61 -6.58 -9.03
C GLY A 310 22.22 -5.32 -9.59
N VAL A 311 21.69 -4.18 -9.14
CA VAL A 311 22.16 -2.84 -9.49
C VAL A 311 22.53 -2.08 -8.22
N VAL A 312 23.62 -1.33 -8.26
CA VAL A 312 24.05 -0.44 -7.18
C VAL A 312 23.09 0.76 -7.12
N THR A 313 22.40 0.91 -6.02
CA THR A 313 21.47 2.00 -5.79
C THR A 313 22.04 3.12 -4.94
N LYS A 314 23.10 2.87 -4.20
CA LYS A 314 23.78 3.85 -3.36
C LYS A 314 25.24 3.47 -3.13
N VAL A 315 26.10 4.51 -3.10
CA VAL A 315 27.51 4.37 -2.76
C VAL A 315 27.85 5.37 -1.65
N GLU A 316 28.38 4.87 -0.54
CA GLU A 316 28.73 5.67 0.64
C GLU A 316 30.15 5.36 1.13
N SER A 317 30.79 6.33 1.80
CA SER A 317 31.94 6.06 2.67
C SER A 317 31.42 5.93 4.09
N THR A 318 31.58 4.76 4.68
CA THR A 318 31.06 4.43 6.00
C THR A 318 32.24 4.19 6.96
N SER A 319 32.12 4.69 8.19
CA SER A 319 33.09 4.44 9.25
C SER A 319 32.77 3.11 9.95
N TYR A 320 33.75 2.25 10.05
CA TYR A 320 33.66 0.94 10.70
C TYR A 320 34.59 0.88 11.91
N ASP A 321 34.23 0.15 12.95
CA ASP A 321 35.10 -0.15 14.10
C ASP A 321 36.19 -1.14 13.68
N ASP A 322 37.43 -0.90 14.11
CA ASP A 322 38.58 -1.77 13.84
C ASP A 322 38.73 -2.92 14.87
N GLY A 323 37.78 -3.04 15.80
CA GLY A 323 37.80 -4.03 16.89
C GLY A 323 38.90 -3.79 17.95
N LYS A 324 39.63 -2.66 17.86
CA LYS A 324 40.72 -2.27 18.76
C LYS A 324 40.50 -0.92 19.42
N GLY A 325 39.26 -0.39 19.30
CA GLY A 325 38.86 0.90 19.82
C GLY A 325 39.18 2.08 18.88
N GLY A 326 39.56 1.82 17.64
CA GLY A 326 39.70 2.77 16.54
C GLY A 326 38.63 2.58 15.48
N THR A 327 38.60 3.48 14.50
CA THR A 327 37.67 3.40 13.34
C THR A 327 38.44 3.53 12.03
N TYR A 328 37.97 2.86 10.99
CA TYR A 328 38.45 3.05 9.62
C TYR A 328 37.28 3.31 8.67
N ASN A 329 37.55 4.04 7.59
CA ASN A 329 36.54 4.30 6.56
C ASN A 329 36.66 3.29 5.42
N ALA A 330 35.55 2.65 5.07
CA ALA A 330 35.46 1.79 3.92
C ALA A 330 34.29 2.20 3.01
N ARG A 331 34.40 1.85 1.73
CA ARG A 331 33.33 2.05 0.77
C ARG A 331 32.22 1.02 1.02
N THR A 332 30.99 1.49 1.06
CA THR A 332 29.80 0.66 1.24
C THR A 332 28.88 0.88 0.05
N VAL A 333 28.36 -0.19 -0.52
CA VAL A 333 27.40 -0.16 -1.61
C VAL A 333 26.08 -0.77 -1.16
N THR A 334 24.97 -0.15 -1.59
CA THR A 334 23.65 -0.76 -1.48
C THR A 334 23.28 -1.32 -2.85
N VAL A 335 22.87 -2.57 -2.89
CA VAL A 335 22.53 -3.32 -4.11
C VAL A 335 21.06 -3.73 -4.05
N ALA A 336 20.29 -3.33 -5.05
CA ALA A 336 18.98 -3.92 -5.28
C ALA A 336 19.17 -5.21 -6.07
N GLY A 337 18.83 -6.33 -5.44
CA GLY A 337 18.97 -7.67 -6.02
C GLY A 337 17.85 -8.01 -7.01
N THR A 338 18.13 -8.90 -7.96
CA THR A 338 17.11 -9.40 -8.91
C THR A 338 16.00 -10.18 -8.20
N ASP A 339 16.23 -10.65 -6.98
CA ASP A 339 15.22 -11.24 -6.09
C ASP A 339 14.28 -10.19 -5.47
N GLY A 340 14.55 -8.89 -5.67
CA GLY A 340 13.82 -7.76 -5.11
C GLY A 340 14.21 -7.38 -3.70
N GLY A 341 15.28 -7.97 -3.16
CA GLY A 341 15.89 -7.59 -1.88
C GLY A 341 16.81 -6.38 -2.03
N SER A 342 17.02 -5.64 -0.93
CA SER A 342 18.00 -4.57 -0.83
C SER A 342 19.12 -5.02 0.13
N TYR A 343 20.34 -4.97 -0.35
CA TYR A 343 21.51 -5.50 0.35
C TYR A 343 22.57 -4.43 0.51
N ARG A 344 23.22 -4.39 1.65
CA ARG A 344 24.29 -3.44 1.94
C ARG A 344 25.58 -4.18 2.20
N TYR A 345 26.66 -3.85 1.44
CA TYR A 345 27.94 -4.53 1.51
C TYR A 345 29.09 -3.54 1.62
N GLN A 346 30.07 -3.86 2.45
CA GLN A 346 31.40 -3.26 2.38
C GLN A 346 32.15 -3.79 1.16
N THR A 347 32.90 -2.94 0.46
CA THR A 347 33.66 -3.31 -0.73
C THR A 347 34.95 -2.51 -0.86
N ASP A 348 36.00 -3.16 -1.30
CA ASP A 348 37.27 -2.52 -1.69
C ASP A 348 37.26 -2.02 -3.13
N ASN A 349 36.20 -2.31 -3.89
CA ASN A 349 36.07 -1.89 -5.27
C ASN A 349 35.73 -0.40 -5.36
N LYS A 350 36.76 0.42 -5.62
CA LYS A 350 36.64 1.88 -5.70
C LYS A 350 36.02 2.39 -6.99
N SER A 351 35.79 1.53 -7.99
CA SER A 351 35.28 1.91 -9.31
C SER A 351 33.78 1.73 -9.46
N LEU A 352 33.05 1.30 -8.39
CA LEU A 352 31.60 1.15 -8.43
C LEU A 352 30.91 2.50 -8.26
N ASP A 353 29.91 2.75 -9.08
CA ASP A 353 29.05 3.92 -9.02
C ASP A 353 27.57 3.52 -8.99
N GLU A 354 26.70 4.43 -8.58
CA GLU A 354 25.24 4.22 -8.64
C GLU A 354 24.83 3.93 -10.08
N GLY A 355 23.93 2.96 -10.26
CA GLY A 355 23.51 2.46 -11.57
C GLY A 355 24.36 1.30 -12.12
N ASP A 356 25.50 0.98 -11.52
CA ASP A 356 26.32 -0.16 -11.96
C ASP A 356 25.61 -1.50 -11.75
N LEU A 357 25.74 -2.38 -12.73
CA LEU A 357 25.32 -3.77 -12.62
C LEU A 357 26.39 -4.55 -11.89
N VAL A 358 25.99 -5.31 -10.88
CA VAL A 358 26.94 -6.06 -10.05
C VAL A 358 26.49 -7.50 -9.81
N ARG A 359 27.50 -8.35 -9.61
CA ARG A 359 27.37 -9.66 -8.99
C ARG A 359 28.05 -9.61 -7.63
N VAL A 360 27.33 -9.99 -6.61
CA VAL A 360 27.87 -10.14 -5.26
C VAL A 360 28.01 -11.62 -4.96
N ASN A 361 29.21 -12.03 -4.55
CA ASN A 361 29.48 -13.36 -4.05
C ASN A 361 29.63 -13.26 -2.51
N THR A 362 28.81 -14.01 -1.80
CA THR A 362 28.84 -14.09 -0.32
C THR A 362 29.36 -15.43 0.16
N ASP A 363 29.97 -16.24 -0.73
CA ASP A 363 30.60 -17.51 -0.36
C ASP A 363 32.00 -17.28 0.22
N GLY A 364 32.23 -17.76 1.44
CA GLY A 364 33.47 -17.62 2.15
C GLY A 364 33.54 -16.44 3.13
N ASP A 365 34.74 -16.21 3.69
CA ASP A 365 34.98 -15.20 4.73
C ASP A 365 34.96 -13.74 4.22
N THR A 366 34.87 -13.54 2.90
CA THR A 366 34.90 -12.20 2.27
C THR A 366 33.81 -12.03 1.25
N ILE A 367 33.12 -10.88 1.34
CA ILE A 367 32.10 -10.48 0.36
C ILE A 367 32.80 -9.85 -0.85
N GLU A 368 32.57 -10.42 -2.03
CA GLU A 368 33.12 -9.90 -3.28
C GLU A 368 32.07 -9.24 -4.14
N VAL A 369 32.18 -7.91 -4.38
CA VAL A 369 31.29 -7.16 -5.26
C VAL A 369 32.00 -6.87 -6.58
N LYS A 370 31.55 -7.51 -7.66
CA LYS A 370 32.10 -7.36 -9.01
C LYS A 370 31.13 -6.64 -9.94
N ARG A 371 31.65 -5.65 -10.69
CA ARG A 371 30.90 -5.03 -11.78
C ARG A 371 30.66 -6.04 -12.91
N LEU A 372 29.44 -6.06 -13.44
CA LEU A 372 29.07 -6.85 -14.60
C LEU A 372 29.19 -6.04 -15.88
N THR A 373 29.46 -6.73 -16.99
CA THR A 373 29.35 -6.17 -18.33
C THR A 373 27.90 -6.27 -18.79
N THR A 374 27.42 -5.23 -19.45
CA THR A 374 26.08 -5.24 -20.07
C THR A 374 26.00 -6.34 -21.14
N SER A 375 24.87 -7.03 -21.17
CA SER A 375 24.54 -8.01 -22.22
C SER A 375 23.17 -7.72 -22.77
N THR A 376 23.04 -7.78 -24.09
CA THR A 376 21.77 -7.47 -24.77
C THR A 376 21.07 -8.75 -25.20
N LEU A 377 19.76 -8.74 -25.16
CA LEU A 377 18.90 -9.81 -25.61
C LEU A 377 17.71 -9.23 -26.37
N THR A 378 17.41 -9.80 -27.53
CA THR A 378 16.26 -9.39 -28.35
C THR A 378 15.32 -10.56 -28.57
N GLY A 379 14.06 -10.28 -28.78
CA GLY A 379 13.05 -11.31 -29.05
C GLY A 379 11.69 -10.94 -28.49
N LYS A 380 10.78 -11.87 -28.51
CA LYS A 380 9.44 -11.68 -27.93
C LYS A 380 9.29 -12.58 -26.71
N MET A 381 8.76 -12.03 -25.63
CA MET A 381 8.26 -12.84 -24.53
C MET A 381 7.06 -13.65 -25.01
N SER A 382 7.08 -14.95 -24.78
CA SER A 382 5.97 -15.82 -25.14
C SER A 382 4.68 -15.42 -24.42
N ASN A 383 3.53 -15.78 -24.99
CA ASN A 383 2.23 -15.42 -24.41
C ASN A 383 1.91 -16.18 -23.12
N ASP A 384 2.61 -17.27 -22.85
CA ASP A 384 2.56 -18.02 -21.60
C ASP A 384 3.58 -17.54 -20.56
N GLY A 385 4.52 -16.66 -20.96
CA GLY A 385 5.55 -16.12 -20.08
C GLY A 385 6.74 -17.06 -19.83
N THR A 386 6.88 -18.15 -20.60
CA THR A 386 7.90 -19.19 -20.35
C THR A 386 9.18 -19.03 -21.14
N LYS A 387 9.21 -18.14 -22.15
CA LYS A 387 10.36 -17.97 -23.05
C LYS A 387 10.55 -16.51 -23.45
N LEU A 388 11.80 -16.06 -23.52
CA LEU A 388 12.18 -14.78 -24.13
C LEU A 388 13.06 -15.06 -25.37
N GLY A 389 12.52 -14.77 -26.55
CA GLY A 389 13.17 -15.13 -27.80
C GLY A 389 13.34 -16.64 -27.92
N THR A 390 14.59 -17.11 -27.99
CA THR A 390 14.94 -18.53 -28.07
C THR A 390 15.22 -19.18 -26.73
N TYR A 391 15.39 -18.38 -25.66
CA TYR A 391 15.76 -18.87 -24.32
C TYR A 391 14.53 -19.17 -23.49
N PRO A 392 14.41 -20.37 -22.89
CA PRO A 392 13.43 -20.61 -21.84
C PRO A 392 13.78 -19.79 -20.59
N LEU A 393 12.79 -19.49 -19.78
CA LEU A 393 12.97 -18.92 -18.44
C LEU A 393 13.00 -20.05 -17.42
N ALA A 394 13.88 -19.95 -16.44
CA ALA A 394 13.85 -20.83 -15.28
C ALA A 394 12.56 -20.63 -14.48
N ASP A 395 12.09 -21.66 -13.80
CA ASP A 395 10.84 -21.58 -13.00
C ASP A 395 10.94 -20.53 -11.88
N ASP A 396 12.15 -20.30 -11.35
CA ASP A 396 12.48 -19.35 -10.29
C ASP A 396 13.13 -18.06 -10.83
N VAL A 397 13.00 -17.77 -12.12
CA VAL A 397 13.63 -16.61 -12.77
C VAL A 397 13.41 -15.32 -11.99
N GLN A 398 14.50 -14.60 -11.81
CA GLN A 398 14.53 -13.33 -11.09
C GLN A 398 14.67 -12.17 -12.08
N ILE A 399 13.70 -11.26 -12.10
CA ILE A 399 13.64 -10.17 -13.07
C ILE A 399 13.54 -8.84 -12.34
N LEU A 400 14.44 -7.91 -12.65
CA LEU A 400 14.49 -6.57 -12.11
C LEU A 400 14.31 -5.54 -13.23
N ASP A 401 13.35 -4.64 -13.12
CA ASP A 401 13.26 -3.48 -14.01
C ASP A 401 13.92 -2.26 -13.36
N THR A 402 14.73 -1.55 -14.10
CA THR A 402 15.60 -0.47 -13.61
C THR A 402 15.53 0.74 -14.53
N TYR A 403 15.72 1.93 -13.99
CA TYR A 403 15.89 3.17 -14.78
C TYR A 403 16.63 4.20 -13.95
N GLU A 404 17.74 4.74 -14.47
CA GLU A 404 18.57 5.77 -13.83
C GLU A 404 18.76 5.48 -12.31
N SER A 405 18.54 6.48 -11.45
CA SER A 405 18.57 6.35 -9.99
C SER A 405 17.20 6.04 -9.37
N CYS A 406 16.20 5.63 -10.16
CA CYS A 406 14.92 5.16 -9.64
C CYS A 406 15.11 3.90 -8.79
N THR A 407 14.27 3.73 -7.78
CA THR A 407 14.24 2.48 -7.02
C THR A 407 13.87 1.32 -7.94
N PRO A 408 14.77 0.35 -8.16
CA PRO A 408 14.48 -0.80 -9.03
C PRO A 408 13.30 -1.61 -8.51
N ILE A 409 12.52 -2.19 -9.40
CA ILE A 409 11.39 -3.02 -9.04
C ILE A 409 11.55 -4.46 -9.54
N ARG A 410 11.21 -5.41 -8.68
CA ARG A 410 11.07 -6.80 -9.09
C ARG A 410 9.79 -6.96 -9.87
N ILE A 411 9.89 -7.65 -11.03
CA ILE A 411 8.75 -8.01 -11.84
C ILE A 411 8.75 -9.52 -12.13
N TYR A 412 7.64 -10.03 -12.63
CA TYR A 412 7.42 -11.45 -12.91
C TYR A 412 7.14 -11.68 -14.39
N PRO A 413 7.39 -12.89 -14.93
CA PRO A 413 7.19 -13.20 -16.34
C PRO A 413 5.83 -12.79 -16.89
N ASP A 414 4.77 -12.90 -16.09
CA ASP A 414 3.41 -12.51 -16.45
C ASP A 414 3.27 -11.05 -16.84
N ARG A 415 4.10 -10.17 -16.24
CA ARG A 415 4.13 -8.73 -16.56
C ARG A 415 4.68 -8.44 -17.96
N LEU A 416 5.45 -9.36 -18.51
CA LEU A 416 6.16 -9.23 -19.76
C LEU A 416 5.53 -10.00 -20.93
N LYS A 417 4.43 -10.74 -20.71
CA LYS A 417 3.77 -11.54 -21.74
C LYS A 417 3.50 -10.74 -23.01
N GLY A 418 3.98 -11.25 -24.14
CA GLY A 418 3.78 -10.63 -25.44
C GLY A 418 4.68 -9.44 -25.76
N VAL A 419 5.50 -8.95 -24.81
CA VAL A 419 6.42 -7.84 -25.01
C VAL A 419 7.51 -8.21 -26.03
N LYS A 420 7.78 -7.30 -26.96
CA LYS A 420 8.86 -7.40 -27.94
C LYS A 420 10.07 -6.64 -27.42
N PHE A 421 11.13 -7.33 -27.12
CA PHE A 421 12.37 -6.79 -26.62
C PHE A 421 13.30 -6.38 -27.77
N ASP A 422 13.78 -5.17 -27.71
CA ASP A 422 14.92 -4.67 -28.51
C ASP A 422 16.21 -4.68 -27.67
N GLY A 423 17.35 -4.35 -28.32
CA GLY A 423 18.67 -4.42 -27.69
C GLY A 423 18.88 -3.43 -26.53
N ASN A 424 18.02 -2.42 -26.36
CA ASN A 424 18.14 -1.41 -25.29
C ASN A 424 17.32 -1.74 -24.06
N MET A 425 16.39 -2.70 -24.17
CA MET A 425 15.47 -3.07 -23.11
C MET A 425 16.07 -4.06 -22.09
N VAL A 426 17.17 -4.74 -22.44
CA VAL A 426 17.89 -5.67 -21.57
C VAL A 426 19.27 -5.13 -21.26
N ARG A 427 19.58 -4.96 -19.97
CA ARG A 427 20.88 -4.53 -19.47
C ARG A 427 21.80 -5.72 -19.16
N PHE A 428 21.22 -6.82 -18.65
CA PHE A 428 21.95 -8.02 -18.28
C PHE A 428 21.02 -9.24 -18.23
N TYR A 429 21.54 -10.41 -18.56
CA TYR A 429 20.92 -11.70 -18.25
C TYR A 429 21.99 -12.76 -17.93
N ALA A 430 21.60 -13.70 -17.08
CA ALA A 430 22.40 -14.89 -16.76
C ALA A 430 21.59 -16.15 -17.08
N LEU A 431 22.31 -17.19 -17.47
CA LEU A 431 21.76 -18.52 -17.73
C LEU A 431 22.15 -19.47 -16.61
N ASN A 432 21.24 -20.36 -16.25
CA ASN A 432 21.54 -21.50 -15.37
C ASN A 432 22.27 -22.62 -16.13
N ALA A 433 22.59 -23.71 -15.45
CA ALA A 433 23.26 -24.86 -16.05
C ALA A 433 22.45 -25.57 -17.16
N GLN A 434 21.13 -25.36 -17.19
CA GLN A 434 20.20 -25.91 -18.19
C GLN A 434 20.09 -25.00 -19.43
N GLY A 435 20.75 -23.83 -19.43
CA GLY A 435 20.68 -22.84 -20.51
C GLY A 435 19.43 -21.98 -20.49
N GLU A 436 18.74 -21.92 -19.34
CA GLU A 436 17.55 -21.10 -19.14
C GLU A 436 17.92 -19.76 -18.49
N ILE A 437 17.18 -18.69 -18.79
CA ILE A 437 17.39 -17.39 -18.14
C ILE A 437 16.99 -17.53 -16.68
N SER A 438 17.97 -17.41 -15.78
CA SER A 438 17.75 -17.39 -14.32
C SER A 438 17.66 -15.98 -13.74
N HIS A 439 18.40 -15.03 -14.31
CA HIS A 439 18.41 -13.63 -13.88
C HIS A 439 18.29 -12.70 -15.08
N LEU A 440 17.49 -11.63 -14.96
CA LEU A 440 17.26 -10.66 -16.03
C LEU A 440 17.16 -9.26 -15.44
N ILE A 441 17.97 -8.32 -15.91
CA ILE A 441 17.92 -6.91 -15.52
C ILE A 441 17.51 -6.10 -16.76
N LEU A 442 16.42 -5.37 -16.63
CA LEU A 442 15.77 -4.61 -17.69
C LEU A 442 16.02 -3.11 -17.55
N ASN A 443 15.69 -2.36 -18.57
CA ASN A 443 15.82 -0.92 -18.69
C ASN A 443 14.47 -0.29 -19.06
N ASP A 444 13.70 0.13 -18.06
CA ASP A 444 12.39 0.80 -18.20
C ASP A 444 11.42 0.09 -19.14
N VAL A 445 11.36 -1.24 -19.04
CA VAL A 445 10.50 -2.04 -19.93
C VAL A 445 9.04 -1.89 -19.54
N THR A 446 8.76 -1.87 -18.24
CA THR A 446 7.38 -1.87 -17.75
C THR A 446 6.78 -0.46 -17.67
N GLY A 447 7.59 0.60 -17.51
CA GLY A 447 7.12 1.94 -17.16
C GLY A 447 6.57 2.06 -15.73
N ASP A 448 6.61 0.98 -14.94
CA ASP A 448 6.06 0.94 -13.58
C ASP A 448 6.97 1.68 -12.56
N LEU A 449 8.15 2.11 -12.99
CA LEU A 449 9.10 2.95 -12.24
C LEU A 449 8.69 4.43 -12.18
N HIS A 450 7.72 4.84 -12.98
CA HIS A 450 7.28 6.22 -13.13
C HIS A 450 5.93 6.45 -12.47
N GLN A 451 5.61 7.74 -12.25
CA GLN A 451 4.31 8.15 -11.73
C GLN A 451 3.38 8.56 -12.87
N TYR A 452 2.08 8.54 -12.62
CA TYR A 452 1.04 8.86 -13.60
C TYR A 452 -0.06 9.70 -12.96
N GLY A 453 -0.50 10.73 -13.68
CA GLY A 453 -1.49 11.66 -13.18
C GLY A 453 -2.07 12.56 -14.28
N VAL A 454 -2.42 13.78 -13.92
CA VAL A 454 -3.00 14.76 -14.85
C VAL A 454 -2.32 16.12 -14.71
N ILE A 455 -1.93 16.73 -15.85
CA ILE A 455 -1.53 18.14 -15.88
C ILE A 455 -2.80 18.97 -15.77
N THR A 456 -2.85 19.87 -14.80
CA THR A 456 -4.00 20.74 -14.50
C THR A 456 -3.80 22.18 -14.97
N SER A 457 -2.55 22.64 -15.10
CA SER A 457 -2.20 23.96 -15.61
C SER A 457 -0.89 23.91 -16.40
N VAL A 458 -0.82 24.72 -17.45
CA VAL A 458 0.35 24.89 -18.32
C VAL A 458 0.63 26.39 -18.45
N GLU A 459 1.84 26.77 -18.05
CA GLU A 459 2.36 28.15 -18.21
C GLU A 459 3.67 28.06 -18.97
N GLU A 460 3.68 28.53 -20.21
CA GLU A 460 4.85 28.54 -21.08
C GLU A 460 5.09 29.97 -21.56
N LEU A 461 6.30 30.47 -21.34
CA LEU A 461 6.68 31.82 -21.70
C LEU A 461 7.94 31.75 -22.58
N ASP A 462 7.81 32.23 -23.81
CA ASP A 462 8.92 32.46 -24.73
C ASP A 462 9.04 33.97 -25.01
N LEU A 463 10.02 34.59 -24.39
CA LEU A 463 10.29 36.02 -24.52
C LEU A 463 11.40 36.30 -25.58
N GLY A 464 11.78 35.29 -26.33
CA GLY A 464 12.82 35.34 -27.37
C GLY A 464 14.23 35.26 -26.78
N THR A 465 15.23 35.32 -27.66
CA THR A 465 16.64 35.06 -27.33
C THR A 465 17.28 36.02 -26.34
N MET A 466 16.69 37.20 -26.12
CA MET A 466 17.22 38.19 -25.16
C MET A 466 16.60 38.17 -23.79
N MET A 467 15.39 37.59 -23.62
CA MET A 467 14.64 37.61 -22.37
C MET A 467 14.38 36.23 -21.78
N GLY A 468 14.81 35.15 -22.49
CA GLY A 468 14.76 33.76 -22.02
C GLY A 468 13.43 33.08 -22.25
N ILE A 469 13.40 31.79 -21.98
CA ILE A 469 12.24 30.91 -22.01
C ILE A 469 12.03 30.31 -20.64
N SER A 470 10.77 30.08 -20.27
CA SER A 470 10.44 29.37 -19.03
C SER A 470 9.16 28.59 -19.20
N SER A 471 9.04 27.55 -18.41
CA SER A 471 7.81 26.75 -18.34
C SER A 471 7.50 26.33 -16.91
N SER A 472 6.22 26.22 -16.60
CA SER A 472 5.71 25.71 -15.34
C SER A 472 4.46 24.88 -15.59
N TYR A 473 4.42 23.66 -15.09
CA TYR A 473 3.34 22.71 -15.26
C TYR A 473 2.86 22.26 -13.89
N THR A 474 1.63 22.60 -13.55
CA THR A 474 0.99 22.05 -12.36
C THR A 474 0.34 20.73 -12.73
N TYR A 475 0.58 19.69 -11.93
CA TYR A 475 0.03 18.36 -12.15
C TYR A 475 -0.45 17.75 -10.85
N ASP A 476 -1.40 16.83 -10.95
CA ASP A 476 -1.97 16.07 -9.84
C ASP A 476 -1.58 14.60 -9.95
N VAL A 477 -1.05 14.04 -8.86
CA VAL A 477 -0.78 12.61 -8.70
C VAL A 477 -1.47 12.13 -7.43
N GLY A 478 -2.49 11.27 -7.58
CA GLY A 478 -3.19 10.71 -6.44
C GLY A 478 -3.90 11.73 -5.56
N GLY A 479 -4.31 12.89 -6.11
CA GLY A 479 -4.94 14.00 -5.38
C GLY A 479 -3.95 15.01 -4.81
N GLN A 480 -2.65 14.81 -5.01
CA GLN A 480 -1.60 15.74 -4.58
C GLN A 480 -1.17 16.62 -5.75
N LYS A 481 -1.31 17.94 -5.61
CA LYS A 481 -0.86 18.92 -6.62
C LYS A 481 0.61 19.24 -6.44
N LEU A 482 1.37 19.09 -7.52
CA LEU A 482 2.80 19.31 -7.61
C LEU A 482 3.11 20.20 -8.82
N THR A 483 4.33 20.74 -8.89
CA THR A 483 4.78 21.60 -10.00
C THR A 483 6.10 21.09 -10.56
N PHE A 484 6.21 21.06 -11.90
CA PHE A 484 7.44 20.82 -12.64
C PHE A 484 7.68 21.99 -13.57
N GLY A 485 8.89 22.50 -13.64
CA GLY A 485 9.20 23.64 -14.50
C GLY A 485 10.66 23.74 -14.88
N SER A 486 10.93 24.63 -15.84
CA SER A 486 12.27 24.92 -16.33
C SER A 486 12.39 26.43 -16.61
N THR A 487 13.57 26.97 -16.35
CA THR A 487 13.91 28.37 -16.67
C THR A 487 14.60 28.51 -18.04
N ASN A 488 14.81 27.41 -18.77
CA ASN A 488 15.54 27.39 -20.03
C ASN A 488 14.95 26.41 -21.07
N ALA A 489 13.75 25.85 -20.82
CA ALA A 489 13.10 24.92 -21.73
C ALA A 489 11.57 25.04 -21.69
N ILE A 490 10.93 24.82 -22.85
CA ILE A 490 9.49 24.64 -23.04
C ILE A 490 9.29 23.23 -23.56
N TYR A 491 8.34 22.51 -22.99
CA TYR A 491 8.09 21.09 -23.32
C TYR A 491 6.86 20.88 -24.21
N ASN A 492 6.09 21.96 -24.49
CA ASN A 492 4.87 21.94 -25.33
C ASN A 492 3.83 20.93 -24.83
N LEU A 493 3.62 20.86 -23.54
CA LEU A 493 2.66 19.97 -22.91
C LEU A 493 1.25 20.55 -22.95
N LYS A 494 0.26 19.66 -22.81
CA LYS A 494 -1.16 20.03 -22.76
C LYS A 494 -1.75 19.60 -21.42
N VAL A 495 -2.76 20.35 -20.96
CA VAL A 495 -3.61 19.92 -19.84
C VAL A 495 -4.23 18.57 -20.18
N GLY A 496 -4.12 17.61 -19.26
CA GLY A 496 -4.60 16.24 -19.42
C GLY A 496 -3.66 15.19 -18.87
N PRO A 497 -3.97 13.91 -19.06
CA PRO A 497 -3.20 12.80 -18.52
C PRO A 497 -1.74 12.80 -18.95
N CYS A 498 -0.87 12.52 -17.99
CA CYS A 498 0.57 12.56 -18.18
C CYS A 498 1.29 11.42 -17.45
N GLN A 499 2.46 11.09 -17.98
CA GLN A 499 3.52 10.38 -17.29
C GLN A 499 4.44 11.40 -16.64
N ILE A 500 4.75 11.20 -15.38
CA ILE A 500 5.80 11.89 -14.66
C ILE A 500 7.00 10.97 -14.67
N LYS A 501 7.91 11.19 -15.61
CA LYS A 501 9.11 10.39 -15.74
C LYS A 501 10.08 10.76 -14.64
N MET A 502 10.46 9.77 -13.85
CA MET A 502 11.34 9.92 -12.71
C MET A 502 12.79 9.59 -13.12
N GLU A 503 13.75 10.32 -12.59
CA GLU A 503 15.19 10.00 -12.66
C GLU A 503 15.76 9.52 -11.33
N GLY A 504 14.91 9.52 -10.27
CA GLY A 504 15.25 9.06 -8.93
C GLY A 504 14.00 8.99 -8.05
N PRO A 505 14.12 8.59 -6.78
CA PRO A 505 12.96 8.38 -5.89
C PRO A 505 12.08 9.62 -5.71
N ASN A 506 12.68 10.81 -5.74
CA ASN A 506 12.00 12.10 -5.54
C ASN A 506 12.37 13.14 -6.61
N ALA A 507 13.00 12.72 -7.71
CA ALA A 507 13.45 13.61 -8.77
C ALA A 507 12.67 13.33 -10.06
N VAL A 508 12.06 14.38 -10.60
CA VAL A 508 11.31 14.32 -11.86
C VAL A 508 12.24 14.72 -13.00
N GLU A 509 12.46 13.79 -13.93
CA GLU A 509 13.21 14.06 -15.16
C GLU A 509 12.39 14.95 -16.10
N ARG A 510 11.15 14.54 -16.38
CA ARG A 510 10.29 15.22 -17.36
C ARG A 510 8.84 14.73 -17.28
N LEU A 511 7.92 15.57 -17.76
CA LEU A 511 6.54 15.19 -18.03
C LEU A 511 6.33 14.84 -19.51
N TYR A 512 5.44 13.88 -19.78
CA TYR A 512 4.98 13.50 -21.10
C TYR A 512 3.45 13.39 -21.12
N ASN A 513 2.78 13.94 -22.14
CA ASN A 513 1.37 13.63 -22.34
C ASN A 513 1.20 12.16 -22.75
N LEU A 514 0.18 11.50 -22.22
CA LEU A 514 -0.17 10.13 -22.60
C LEU A 514 -0.99 10.08 -23.89
N SER A 515 -1.02 8.91 -24.51
CA SER A 515 -1.90 8.62 -25.66
C SER A 515 -3.26 8.08 -25.17
N GLU A 516 -4.35 8.41 -25.89
CA GLU A 516 -5.71 8.05 -25.49
C GLU A 516 -6.29 6.84 -26.23
N ARG A 517 -7.22 6.14 -25.58
CA ARG A 517 -8.09 5.11 -26.15
C ARG A 517 -9.49 5.22 -25.54
N LYS A 518 -10.51 5.24 -26.38
CA LYS A 518 -11.91 5.20 -25.89
C LYS A 518 -12.22 3.81 -25.36
N LEU A 519 -12.90 3.78 -24.20
CA LEU A 519 -13.25 2.55 -23.53
C LEU A 519 -14.78 2.41 -23.44
N ASP A 520 -15.28 1.20 -23.63
CA ASP A 520 -16.69 0.86 -23.37
C ASP A 520 -16.90 0.48 -21.91
N SER A 521 -15.93 -0.22 -21.31
CA SER A 521 -16.04 -0.67 -19.92
C SER A 521 -14.69 -0.93 -19.28
N VAL A 522 -14.70 -0.95 -17.94
CA VAL A 522 -13.56 -1.36 -17.10
C VAL A 522 -14.05 -2.34 -16.05
N SER A 523 -13.28 -3.42 -15.82
CA SER A 523 -13.59 -4.43 -14.80
C SER A 523 -12.32 -5.11 -14.32
N GLY A 524 -12.07 -5.09 -13.01
CA GLY A 524 -10.85 -5.64 -12.41
C GLY A 524 -9.59 -5.01 -13.02
N SER A 525 -8.70 -5.82 -13.59
CA SER A 525 -7.45 -5.40 -14.23
C SER A 525 -7.58 -5.19 -15.75
N THR A 526 -8.79 -5.18 -16.31
CA THR A 526 -9.02 -5.15 -17.76
C THR A 526 -9.95 -4.01 -18.15
N ALA A 527 -9.64 -3.35 -19.27
CA ALA A 527 -10.52 -2.43 -19.98
C ALA A 527 -10.91 -3.01 -21.33
N VAL A 528 -12.13 -2.73 -21.81
CA VAL A 528 -12.60 -3.06 -23.15
C VAL A 528 -12.73 -1.77 -23.94
N GLY A 529 -12.05 -1.69 -25.08
CA GLY A 529 -12.15 -0.56 -25.98
C GLY A 529 -13.39 -0.64 -26.89
N THR A 530 -13.76 0.50 -27.48
CA THR A 530 -14.89 0.61 -28.43
C THR A 530 -14.73 -0.27 -29.68
N ASN A 531 -13.53 -0.83 -29.90
CA ASN A 531 -13.22 -1.81 -30.93
C ASN A 531 -13.29 -3.27 -30.45
N ASN A 532 -13.87 -3.53 -29.26
CA ASN A 532 -13.91 -4.83 -28.59
C ASN A 532 -12.53 -5.40 -28.19
N GLN A 533 -11.46 -4.63 -28.35
CA GLN A 533 -10.13 -5.06 -27.91
C GLN A 533 -9.99 -4.92 -26.40
N LYS A 534 -9.42 -5.94 -25.76
CA LYS A 534 -9.09 -5.91 -24.33
C LYS A 534 -7.73 -5.27 -24.11
N TYR A 535 -7.64 -4.43 -23.10
CA TYR A 535 -6.42 -3.77 -22.66
C TYR A 535 -6.19 -4.03 -21.17
N THR A 536 -4.93 -4.13 -20.80
CA THR A 536 -4.54 -4.34 -19.40
C THR A 536 -4.42 -3.00 -18.68
N LEU A 537 -5.04 -2.89 -17.51
CA LEU A 537 -4.84 -1.75 -16.60
C LEU A 537 -3.54 -1.91 -15.82
N SER A 538 -2.89 -0.79 -15.53
CA SER A 538 -1.81 -0.77 -14.54
C SER A 538 -2.36 -1.15 -13.16
N ASP A 539 -1.56 -1.84 -12.36
CA ASP A 539 -1.94 -2.20 -10.99
C ASP A 539 -2.20 -0.94 -10.14
N ASN A 540 -1.52 0.17 -10.47
CA ASN A 540 -1.67 1.50 -9.88
C ASN A 540 -2.36 2.48 -10.86
N VAL A 541 -3.39 2.05 -11.59
CA VAL A 541 -4.10 2.92 -12.52
C VAL A 541 -4.73 4.09 -11.78
N ALA A 542 -4.40 5.31 -12.20
CA ALA A 542 -5.01 6.53 -11.65
C ALA A 542 -6.38 6.79 -12.32
N VAL A 543 -7.39 7.11 -11.53
CA VAL A 543 -8.75 7.33 -12.03
C VAL A 543 -9.20 8.72 -11.64
N TYR A 544 -9.64 9.51 -12.62
CA TYR A 544 -10.19 10.85 -12.39
C TYR A 544 -11.57 10.99 -13.06
N VAL A 545 -12.45 11.72 -12.40
CA VAL A 545 -13.67 12.26 -12.98
C VAL A 545 -13.38 13.69 -13.44
N TYR A 546 -13.70 14.00 -14.70
CA TYR A 546 -13.57 15.35 -15.25
C TYR A 546 -14.93 16.02 -15.34
N GLU A 547 -15.18 16.97 -14.46
CA GLU A 547 -16.43 17.68 -14.35
C GLU A 547 -16.16 19.18 -14.05
N GLY A 548 -16.95 20.07 -14.66
CA GLY A 548 -16.84 21.51 -14.42
C GLY A 548 -15.49 22.14 -14.84
N GLY A 549 -14.70 21.46 -15.68
CA GLY A 549 -13.36 21.93 -16.10
C GLY A 549 -12.21 21.44 -15.21
N GLU A 550 -12.51 20.63 -14.19
CA GLU A 550 -11.51 20.15 -13.22
C GLU A 550 -11.43 18.63 -13.18
N TYR A 551 -10.24 18.12 -12.85
CA TYR A 551 -9.99 16.71 -12.59
C TYR A 551 -10.14 16.43 -11.10
N GLN A 552 -10.98 15.47 -10.76
CA GLN A 552 -11.20 15.01 -9.38
C GLN A 552 -10.78 13.55 -9.27
N LEU A 553 -9.90 13.26 -8.31
CA LEU A 553 -9.46 11.89 -8.05
C LEU A 553 -10.66 11.00 -7.72
N SER A 554 -10.68 9.81 -8.29
CA SER A 554 -11.77 8.85 -8.17
C SER A 554 -11.23 7.41 -8.04
N SER A 555 -12.09 6.42 -8.22
CA SER A 555 -11.71 5.01 -8.17
C SER A 555 -12.39 4.20 -9.26
N LEU A 556 -11.80 3.04 -9.61
CA LEU A 556 -12.40 2.09 -10.55
C LEU A 556 -13.80 1.67 -10.12
N ALA A 557 -14.01 1.42 -8.83
CA ALA A 557 -15.30 1.00 -8.28
C ALA A 557 -16.40 2.04 -8.54
N ARG A 558 -16.06 3.33 -8.42
CA ARG A 558 -17.02 4.43 -8.65
C ARG A 558 -17.41 4.55 -10.12
N ILE A 559 -16.46 4.43 -11.03
CA ILE A 559 -16.71 4.62 -12.47
C ILE A 559 -17.29 3.38 -13.15
N SER A 560 -17.06 2.17 -12.61
CA SER A 560 -17.58 0.90 -13.17
C SER A 560 -19.10 0.77 -13.04
N GLY A 561 -19.72 1.43 -12.07
CA GLY A 561 -21.17 1.39 -11.81
C GLY A 561 -21.95 2.61 -12.29
N GLY A 562 -21.30 3.60 -12.91
CA GLY A 562 -21.90 4.87 -13.34
C GLY A 562 -22.06 5.00 -14.85
N ASN A 563 -22.91 5.93 -15.29
CA ASN A 563 -23.08 6.30 -16.70
C ASN A 563 -22.00 7.30 -17.14
N TYR A 564 -20.75 6.86 -17.16
CA TYR A 564 -19.62 7.66 -17.58
C TYR A 564 -19.16 7.30 -18.99
N SER A 565 -18.74 8.29 -19.76
CA SER A 565 -17.92 8.08 -20.95
C SER A 565 -16.47 7.88 -20.49
N LEU A 566 -15.86 6.73 -20.78
CA LEU A 566 -14.55 6.36 -20.30
C LEU A 566 -13.48 6.53 -21.38
N THR A 567 -12.35 7.12 -21.00
CA THR A 567 -11.14 7.18 -21.84
C THR A 567 -9.96 6.68 -21.03
N GLY A 568 -9.26 5.66 -21.57
CA GLY A 568 -8.02 5.14 -21.03
C GLY A 568 -6.82 5.84 -21.66
N TRP A 569 -5.79 6.10 -20.86
CA TRP A 569 -4.57 6.78 -21.29
C TRP A 569 -3.36 5.90 -20.99
N TYR A 570 -2.46 5.73 -21.95
CA TYR A 570 -1.33 4.83 -21.89
C TYR A 570 -0.01 5.50 -22.30
N ASP A 571 1.10 5.01 -21.75
CA ASP A 571 2.45 5.49 -21.96
C ASP A 571 3.05 4.96 -23.28
N LYS A 572 2.90 3.68 -23.53
CA LYS A 572 3.39 2.95 -24.72
C LYS A 572 2.49 1.75 -25.00
N ASP A 573 2.62 1.18 -26.19
CA ASP A 573 1.82 0.01 -26.55
C ASP A 573 2.13 -1.20 -25.67
N GLU A 574 1.14 -2.09 -25.45
CA GLU A 574 1.32 -3.31 -24.63
C GLU A 574 2.45 -4.21 -25.16
N SER A 575 2.64 -4.25 -26.47
CA SER A 575 3.76 -4.98 -27.08
C SER A 575 5.15 -4.38 -26.78
N ALA A 576 5.19 -3.16 -26.25
CA ALA A 576 6.39 -2.49 -25.75
C ALA A 576 6.42 -2.44 -24.20
N GLY A 577 5.53 -3.18 -23.52
CA GLY A 577 5.46 -3.25 -22.06
C GLY A 577 4.51 -2.25 -21.41
N GLY A 578 3.81 -1.40 -22.20
CA GLY A 578 2.86 -0.41 -21.69
C GLY A 578 1.56 -1.01 -21.16
N ARG A 579 0.81 -0.18 -20.40
CA ARG A 579 -0.53 -0.47 -19.88
C ARG A 579 -1.37 0.81 -19.87
N ILE A 580 -2.67 0.69 -19.66
CA ILE A 580 -3.50 1.88 -19.34
C ILE A 580 -3.10 2.39 -17.96
N ARG A 581 -2.64 3.64 -17.89
CA ARG A 581 -2.08 4.29 -16.70
C ARG A 581 -3.05 5.22 -16.01
N VAL A 582 -3.88 5.90 -16.81
CA VAL A 582 -4.87 6.86 -16.31
C VAL A 582 -6.20 6.58 -16.99
N ILE A 583 -7.29 6.67 -16.25
CA ILE A 583 -8.65 6.63 -16.78
C ILE A 583 -9.33 7.95 -16.45
N ILE A 584 -9.89 8.58 -17.48
CA ILE A 584 -10.75 9.76 -17.33
C ILE A 584 -12.20 9.35 -17.58
N ALA A 585 -13.05 9.60 -16.60
CA ALA A 585 -14.50 9.44 -16.67
C ALA A 585 -15.17 10.83 -16.83
N ARG A 586 -16.12 10.96 -17.78
CA ARG A 586 -16.87 12.18 -18.07
C ARG A 586 -18.35 11.93 -18.12
#